data_c7511675887611c4c0ba325b5adc5f68
#
_entry.id   c7511675887611c4c0ba325b5adc5f68
#
_cell.length_a   1.000
_cell.length_b   1.000
_cell.length_c   1.000
_cell.angle_alpha   90.00
_cell.angle_beta   90.00
_cell.angle_gamma   90.00
#
_symmetry.space_group_name_H-M   'P 1'
#
loop_
_entity.id
_entity.type
_entity.pdbx_description
1 polymer ?
#
loop_
_entity_poly.entity_id
_entity_poly.type
_entity_poly.pdbx_seq_one_letter_code
_entity_poly.pdbx_strand_id
1 'polypeptide(L)'
;NSANHIVLISPRRFGKTSLVKKAIKEINRPSIFINLQMAVSVENLASLLLKEIFKLRPFEKVKHLMTHFRVIPTISTNPFSDAVDVSFQPSLDSTAILEDALALLEKVSSPTNRIITVFDEFQEIMGIEKGLDKRLRAILQEQQNINYIFLGSQESMMTQIFERKKSPFYHFGMLMHLDKIPYDDFMQYITQRLPLKDDTKAKDIAKDILDTTLCHPYFTQQLASQVWEILTYSDVKEDIVKVAVEQLTIIHDLDFERLWMN
;
A
#
# COMPACT_ATOMS: atom_id res chain seq x y z
N ASN A 1 3.29 4.57 26.80
CA ASN A 1 3.80 3.97 25.57
C ASN A 1 2.76 4.09 24.47
N SER A 2 2.62 5.29 23.89
CA SER A 2 1.82 5.48 22.68
C SER A 2 2.43 4.62 21.57
N ALA A 3 1.60 3.81 20.89
CA ALA A 3 2.03 3.16 19.69
C ALA A 3 2.40 4.26 18.67
N ASN A 4 3.61 4.24 18.16
CA ASN A 4 4.03 5.19 17.15
C ASN A 4 3.34 4.81 15.83
N HIS A 5 2.37 5.60 15.40
CA HIS A 5 1.71 5.45 14.10
C HIS A 5 2.44 6.29 13.06
N ILE A 6 2.38 5.86 11.80
CA ILE A 6 3.01 6.55 10.68
C ILE A 6 1.93 6.87 9.64
N VAL A 7 2.00 8.06 9.09
CA VAL A 7 1.20 8.51 7.95
C VAL A 7 2.16 8.82 6.81
N LEU A 8 2.11 8.05 5.73
CA LEU A 8 2.99 8.23 4.59
C LEU A 8 2.17 8.74 3.39
N ILE A 9 2.47 9.94 2.97
CA ILE A 9 1.79 10.64 1.88
C ILE A 9 2.76 10.81 0.71
N SER A 10 2.33 10.50 -0.48
CA SER A 10 2.98 10.90 -1.72
C SER A 10 2.06 10.65 -2.91
N PRO A 11 2.34 11.25 -4.07
CA PRO A 11 1.58 10.98 -5.29
C PRO A 11 1.48 9.49 -5.64
N ARG A 12 0.56 9.14 -6.52
CA ARG A 12 0.45 7.79 -7.07
C ARG A 12 1.77 7.39 -7.75
N ARG A 13 2.08 6.08 -7.73
CA ARG A 13 3.23 5.49 -8.41
C ARG A 13 4.61 5.90 -7.87
N PHE A 14 4.67 6.47 -6.65
CA PHE A 14 5.94 6.78 -5.95
C PHE A 14 6.52 5.60 -5.16
N GLY A 15 5.87 4.45 -5.17
CA GLY A 15 6.40 3.24 -4.53
C GLY A 15 6.11 3.10 -3.04
N LYS A 16 5.16 3.88 -2.44
CA LYS A 16 4.79 3.81 -1.01
C LYS A 16 4.60 2.38 -0.49
N THR A 17 3.70 1.65 -1.14
CA THR A 17 3.35 0.28 -0.73
C THR A 17 4.54 -0.66 -0.82
N SER A 18 5.37 -0.53 -1.88
CA SER A 18 6.59 -1.32 -2.07
C SER A 18 7.64 -1.02 -1.00
N LEU A 19 7.83 0.26 -0.67
CA LEU A 19 8.73 0.71 0.39
C LEU A 19 8.33 0.12 1.74
N VAL A 20 7.05 0.25 2.12
CA VAL A 20 6.54 -0.25 3.39
C VAL A 20 6.63 -1.77 3.47
N LYS A 21 6.28 -2.50 2.39
CA LYS A 21 6.43 -3.96 2.34
C LYS A 21 7.89 -4.39 2.52
N LYS A 22 8.83 -3.69 1.88
CA LYS A 22 10.26 -3.96 2.03
C LYS A 22 10.73 -3.71 3.47
N ALA A 23 10.41 -2.55 4.04
CA ALA A 23 10.78 -2.21 5.41
C ALA A 23 10.23 -3.21 6.44
N ILE A 24 8.96 -3.60 6.31
CA ILE A 24 8.34 -4.60 7.20
C ILE A 24 9.03 -5.96 7.07
N LYS A 25 9.38 -6.37 5.86
CA LYS A 25 10.12 -7.63 5.63
C LYS A 25 11.50 -7.60 6.29
N GLU A 26 12.21 -6.49 6.22
CA GLU A 26 13.54 -6.32 6.82
C GLU A 26 13.50 -6.38 8.36
N ILE A 27 12.49 -5.80 8.99
CA ILE A 27 12.32 -5.84 10.45
C ILE A 27 11.68 -7.14 10.95
N ASN A 28 11.24 -8.01 10.05
CA ASN A 28 10.64 -9.33 10.34
C ASN A 28 9.52 -9.29 11.39
N ARG A 29 8.59 -8.34 11.25
CA ARG A 29 7.43 -8.19 12.13
C ARG A 29 6.15 -8.72 11.51
N PRO A 30 5.23 -9.31 12.30
CA PRO A 30 3.92 -9.68 11.81
C PRO A 30 3.19 -8.45 11.29
N SER A 31 2.59 -8.56 10.10
CA SER A 31 1.91 -7.44 9.47
C SER A 31 0.70 -7.88 8.69
N ILE A 32 -0.28 -7.00 8.60
CA ILE A 32 -1.44 -7.11 7.72
C ILE A 32 -1.56 -5.87 6.83
N PHE A 33 -2.06 -6.08 5.61
CA PHE A 33 -2.23 -5.03 4.62
C PHE A 33 -3.69 -4.98 4.17
N ILE A 34 -4.34 -3.85 4.38
CA ILE A 34 -5.72 -3.59 4.00
C ILE A 34 -5.73 -2.49 2.94
N ASN A 35 -6.10 -2.84 1.71
CA ASN A 35 -6.34 -1.84 0.66
C ASN A 35 -7.78 -1.35 0.76
N LEU A 36 -7.97 -0.10 1.16
CA LEU A 36 -9.29 0.49 1.36
C LEU A 36 -10.05 0.76 0.06
N GLN A 37 -9.40 0.76 -1.10
CA GLN A 37 -10.12 0.78 -2.39
C GLN A 37 -10.99 -0.47 -2.59
N MET A 38 -10.69 -1.57 -1.91
CA MET A 38 -11.48 -2.80 -1.96
C MET A 38 -12.64 -2.80 -0.96
N ALA A 39 -12.69 -1.83 -0.05
CA ALA A 39 -13.69 -1.76 1.00
C ALA A 39 -14.90 -0.93 0.55
N VAL A 40 -15.95 -1.59 0.10
CA VAL A 40 -17.19 -0.94 -0.39
C VAL A 40 -18.24 -0.72 0.72
N SER A 41 -18.07 -1.34 1.89
CA SER A 41 -18.90 -1.18 3.07
C SER A 41 -18.12 -1.48 4.35
N VAL A 42 -18.70 -1.17 5.50
CA VAL A 42 -18.09 -1.45 6.81
C VAL A 42 -17.94 -2.96 7.03
N GLU A 43 -18.92 -3.75 6.64
CA GLU A 43 -18.90 -5.22 6.72
C GLU A 43 -17.80 -5.80 5.82
N ASN A 44 -17.65 -5.22 4.63
CA ASN A 44 -16.58 -5.63 3.72
C ASN A 44 -15.20 -5.28 4.30
N LEU A 45 -15.03 -4.11 4.89
CA LEU A 45 -13.79 -3.74 5.58
C LEU A 45 -13.46 -4.72 6.72
N ALA A 46 -14.44 -5.07 7.54
CA ALA A 46 -14.26 -6.05 8.61
C ALA A 46 -13.92 -7.44 8.08
N SER A 47 -14.53 -7.85 6.97
CA SER A 47 -14.20 -9.12 6.29
C SER A 47 -12.75 -9.14 5.81
N LEU A 48 -12.28 -8.05 5.21
CA LEU A 48 -10.88 -7.90 4.79
C LEU A 48 -9.92 -8.00 5.98
N LEU A 49 -10.24 -7.33 7.09
CA LEU A 49 -9.45 -7.40 8.33
C LEU A 49 -9.37 -8.84 8.85
N LEU A 50 -10.49 -9.54 8.96
CA LEU A 50 -10.51 -10.91 9.45
C LEU A 50 -9.75 -11.87 8.54
N LYS A 51 -9.88 -11.74 7.21
CA LYS A 51 -9.09 -12.51 6.24
C LYS A 51 -7.58 -12.36 6.48
N GLU A 52 -7.10 -11.14 6.66
CA GLU A 52 -5.69 -10.88 6.92
C GLU A 52 -5.25 -11.39 8.31
N ILE A 53 -6.10 -11.27 9.33
CA ILE A 53 -5.83 -11.84 10.66
C ILE A 53 -5.69 -13.37 10.57
N PHE A 54 -6.55 -14.07 9.81
CA PHE A 54 -6.50 -15.52 9.67
C PHE A 54 -5.29 -16.01 8.86
N LYS A 55 -4.74 -15.18 7.96
CA LYS A 55 -3.45 -15.46 7.33
C LYS A 55 -2.29 -15.45 8.33
N LEU A 56 -2.32 -14.53 9.31
CA LEU A 56 -1.31 -14.47 10.37
C LEU A 56 -1.50 -15.56 11.45
N ARG A 57 -2.74 -15.83 11.77
CA ARG A 57 -3.14 -16.77 12.82
C ARG A 57 -4.28 -17.64 12.31
N PRO A 58 -4.02 -18.93 12.01
CA PRO A 58 -5.05 -19.84 11.51
C PRO A 58 -6.33 -19.79 12.36
N PHE A 59 -7.48 -19.80 11.70
CA PHE A 59 -8.80 -19.65 12.34
C PHE A 59 -8.97 -20.58 13.54
N GLU A 60 -8.57 -21.85 13.42
CA GLU A 60 -8.67 -22.84 14.49
C GLU A 60 -7.97 -22.42 15.81
N LYS A 61 -6.91 -21.60 15.69
CA LYS A 61 -6.17 -21.10 16.85
C LYS A 61 -6.81 -19.87 17.49
N VAL A 62 -7.65 -19.14 16.77
CA VAL A 62 -8.23 -17.88 17.24
C VAL A 62 -9.75 -17.93 17.42
N LYS A 63 -10.43 -19.00 16.97
CA LYS A 63 -11.89 -19.13 17.06
C LYS A 63 -12.45 -18.94 18.47
N HIS A 64 -11.70 -19.36 19.50
CA HIS A 64 -12.11 -19.17 20.89
C HIS A 64 -12.13 -17.70 21.32
N LEU A 65 -11.38 -16.80 20.64
CA LEU A 65 -11.40 -15.37 20.89
C LEU A 65 -12.63 -14.67 20.28
N MET A 66 -13.32 -15.37 19.36
CA MET A 66 -14.51 -14.87 18.67
C MET A 66 -15.82 -15.20 19.38
N THR A 67 -15.76 -15.89 20.51
CA THR A 67 -16.97 -16.26 21.29
C THR A 67 -17.81 -15.05 21.73
N HIS A 68 -17.22 -13.87 21.74
CA HIS A 68 -17.88 -12.62 22.13
C HIS A 68 -18.25 -11.74 20.92
N PHE A 69 -18.14 -12.25 19.70
CA PHE A 69 -18.58 -11.51 18.53
C PHE A 69 -20.10 -11.33 18.58
N ARG A 70 -20.53 -10.10 18.45
CA ARG A 70 -21.97 -9.71 18.43
C ARG A 70 -22.62 -10.15 17.11
N VAL A 71 -21.84 -10.15 16.03
CA VAL A 71 -22.26 -10.64 14.72
C VAL A 71 -21.28 -11.70 14.26
N ILE A 72 -21.75 -12.93 14.13
CA ILE A 72 -20.91 -14.07 13.77
C ILE A 72 -20.69 -14.08 12.25
N PRO A 73 -19.43 -14.03 11.76
CA PRO A 73 -19.16 -14.15 10.34
C PRO A 73 -19.40 -15.58 9.85
N THR A 74 -19.77 -15.70 8.58
CA THR A 74 -19.68 -16.97 7.85
C THR A 74 -18.23 -17.12 7.37
N ILE A 75 -17.60 -18.22 7.80
CA ILE A 75 -16.22 -18.54 7.45
C ILE A 75 -16.23 -19.81 6.62
N SER A 76 -15.71 -19.73 5.40
CA SER A 76 -15.53 -20.87 4.52
C SER A 76 -14.03 -21.03 4.19
N THR A 77 -13.58 -22.27 4.25
CA THR A 77 -12.20 -22.62 3.87
C THR A 77 -12.24 -23.39 2.56
N ASN A 78 -11.33 -23.06 1.65
CA ASN A 78 -11.18 -23.83 0.43
C ASN A 78 -10.30 -25.05 0.73
N PRO A 79 -10.77 -26.29 0.52
CA PRO A 79 -10.00 -27.51 0.78
C PRO A 79 -8.74 -27.63 -0.08
N PHE A 80 -8.67 -26.90 -1.19
CA PHE A 80 -7.57 -26.94 -2.16
C PHE A 80 -6.59 -25.75 -2.05
N SER A 81 -6.86 -24.82 -1.14
CA SER A 81 -5.99 -23.68 -0.88
C SER A 81 -6.12 -23.26 0.58
N ASP A 82 -5.07 -22.68 1.16
CA ASP A 82 -5.10 -22.10 2.50
C ASP A 82 -5.95 -20.80 2.58
N ALA A 83 -6.71 -20.51 1.55
CA ALA A 83 -7.54 -19.32 1.50
C ALA A 83 -8.78 -19.47 2.38
N VAL A 84 -8.94 -18.52 3.28
CA VAL A 84 -10.14 -18.39 4.12
C VAL A 84 -11.01 -17.30 3.53
N ASP A 85 -12.25 -17.62 3.23
CA ASP A 85 -13.25 -16.63 2.87
C ASP A 85 -14.10 -16.24 4.09
N VAL A 86 -14.33 -14.95 4.26
CA VAL A 86 -15.08 -14.39 5.39
C VAL A 86 -16.15 -13.47 4.82
N SER A 87 -17.38 -13.72 5.21
CA SER A 87 -18.51 -12.88 4.84
C SER A 87 -19.43 -12.65 6.03
N PHE A 88 -20.13 -11.53 6.00
CA PHE A 88 -21.19 -11.24 6.94
C PHE A 88 -22.52 -11.22 6.19
N GLN A 89 -23.57 -11.72 6.83
CA GLN A 89 -24.91 -11.43 6.34
C GLN A 89 -25.19 -9.93 6.51
N PRO A 90 -26.02 -9.32 5.66
CA PRO A 90 -26.43 -7.94 5.86
C PRO A 90 -26.92 -7.73 7.28
N SER A 91 -26.25 -6.88 8.02
CA SER A 91 -26.51 -6.65 9.44
C SER A 91 -26.94 -5.21 9.66
N LEU A 92 -27.86 -5.01 10.60
CA LEU A 92 -28.26 -3.69 11.07
C LEU A 92 -27.17 -3.02 11.95
N ASP A 93 -26.15 -3.77 12.39
CA ASP A 93 -25.08 -3.27 13.24
C ASP A 93 -23.69 -3.45 12.62
N SER A 94 -23.44 -2.68 11.56
CA SER A 94 -22.12 -2.63 10.90
C SER A 94 -21.01 -2.16 11.85
N THR A 95 -21.37 -1.35 12.85
CA THR A 95 -20.41 -0.85 13.84
C THR A 95 -19.88 -1.98 14.71
N ALA A 96 -20.77 -2.85 15.22
CA ALA A 96 -20.38 -4.00 16.02
C ALA A 96 -19.44 -4.94 15.26
N ILE A 97 -19.69 -5.16 13.98
CA ILE A 97 -18.87 -6.02 13.12
C ILE A 97 -17.42 -5.49 13.04
N LEU A 98 -17.24 -4.19 12.80
CA LEU A 98 -15.91 -3.58 12.70
C LEU A 98 -15.19 -3.56 14.04
N GLU A 99 -15.90 -3.22 15.12
CA GLU A 99 -15.36 -3.23 16.48
C GLU A 99 -14.85 -4.62 16.88
N ASP A 100 -15.64 -5.66 16.60
CA ASP A 100 -15.28 -7.04 16.92
C ASP A 100 -14.06 -7.52 16.13
N ALA A 101 -13.96 -7.17 14.83
CA ALA A 101 -12.80 -7.48 14.00
C ALA A 101 -11.52 -6.78 14.50
N LEU A 102 -11.61 -5.50 14.86
CA LEU A 102 -10.48 -4.74 15.40
C LEU A 102 -10.11 -5.19 16.82
N ALA A 103 -11.08 -5.59 17.65
CA ALA A 103 -10.82 -6.18 18.96
C ALA A 103 -10.10 -7.53 18.84
N LEU A 104 -10.43 -8.36 17.84
CA LEU A 104 -9.71 -9.59 17.58
C LEU A 104 -8.25 -9.30 17.20
N LEU A 105 -8.02 -8.30 16.35
CA LEU A 105 -6.66 -7.88 15.95
C LEU A 105 -5.82 -7.51 17.19
N GLU A 106 -6.38 -6.77 18.15
CA GLU A 106 -5.69 -6.42 19.40
C GLU A 106 -5.40 -7.68 20.23
N LYS A 107 -6.36 -8.62 20.34
CA LYS A 107 -6.22 -9.86 21.13
C LYS A 107 -5.17 -10.82 20.56
N VAL A 108 -4.96 -10.85 19.24
CA VAL A 108 -3.94 -11.72 18.62
C VAL A 108 -2.55 -11.06 18.57
N SER A 109 -2.46 -9.81 18.96
CA SER A 109 -1.21 -9.07 19.11
C SER A 109 -0.71 -9.10 20.56
N SER A 110 0.52 -8.67 20.81
CA SER A 110 1.06 -8.59 22.16
C SER A 110 2.07 -7.43 22.28
N PRO A 111 2.37 -6.95 23.50
CA PRO A 111 3.35 -5.89 23.70
C PRO A 111 4.74 -6.20 23.16
N THR A 112 5.14 -7.47 23.21
CA THR A 112 6.44 -7.96 22.71
C THR A 112 6.46 -8.27 21.23
N ASN A 113 5.29 -8.52 20.62
CA ASN A 113 5.14 -8.84 19.22
C ASN A 113 3.93 -8.11 18.61
N ARG A 114 4.05 -6.79 18.56
CA ARG A 114 3.01 -5.91 18.00
C ARG A 114 2.84 -6.17 16.52
N ILE A 115 1.59 -6.25 16.08
CA ILE A 115 1.24 -6.37 14.66
C ILE A 115 1.32 -4.98 14.01
N ILE A 116 1.92 -4.91 12.83
CA ILE A 116 1.89 -3.72 11.98
C ILE A 116 0.67 -3.84 11.07
N THR A 117 -0.27 -2.92 11.21
CA THR A 117 -1.44 -2.84 10.35
C THR A 117 -1.30 -1.70 9.38
N VAL A 118 -1.24 -2.03 8.09
CA VAL A 118 -1.13 -1.06 7.01
C VAL A 118 -2.50 -0.86 6.37
N PHE A 119 -2.99 0.38 6.42
CA PHE A 119 -4.14 0.81 5.63
C PHE A 119 -3.62 1.53 4.38
N ASP A 120 -3.76 0.90 3.23
CA ASP A 120 -3.38 1.49 1.94
C ASP A 120 -4.57 2.22 1.33
N GLU A 121 -4.30 3.35 0.66
CA GLU A 121 -5.28 4.30 0.11
C GLU A 121 -6.30 4.76 1.17
N PHE A 122 -5.76 5.20 2.34
CA PHE A 122 -6.57 5.53 3.52
C PHE A 122 -7.60 6.62 3.29
N GLN A 123 -7.40 7.50 2.33
CA GLN A 123 -8.39 8.52 1.98
C GLN A 123 -9.77 7.94 1.57
N GLU A 124 -9.81 6.69 1.11
CA GLU A 124 -11.06 6.02 0.71
C GLU A 124 -12.02 5.79 1.88
N ILE A 125 -11.52 5.85 3.13
CA ILE A 125 -12.36 5.72 4.35
C ILE A 125 -13.51 6.72 4.36
N MET A 126 -13.31 7.89 3.76
CA MET A 126 -14.31 8.97 3.71
C MET A 126 -15.50 8.62 2.81
N GLY A 127 -15.32 7.69 1.85
CA GLY A 127 -16.35 7.27 0.90
C GLY A 127 -17.14 6.04 1.34
N ILE A 128 -16.64 5.26 2.30
CA ILE A 128 -17.28 4.00 2.72
C ILE A 128 -18.60 4.26 3.45
N GLU A 129 -18.56 5.05 4.50
CA GLU A 129 -19.77 5.40 5.28
C GLU A 129 -19.55 6.71 6.05
N LYS A 130 -20.58 7.55 6.12
CA LYS A 130 -20.51 8.81 6.87
C LYS A 130 -20.22 8.58 8.35
N GLY A 131 -19.14 9.18 8.85
CA GLY A 131 -18.73 9.09 10.25
C GLY A 131 -17.93 7.84 10.61
N LEU A 132 -17.60 7.00 9.62
CA LEU A 132 -16.72 5.85 9.82
C LEU A 132 -15.33 6.27 10.32
N ASP A 133 -14.81 7.40 9.83
CA ASP A 133 -13.57 8.02 10.30
C ASP A 133 -13.55 8.25 11.81
N LYS A 134 -14.64 8.78 12.36
CA LYS A 134 -14.79 9.03 13.82
C LYS A 134 -14.81 7.72 14.60
N ARG A 135 -15.60 6.74 14.14
CA ARG A 135 -15.72 5.43 14.79
C ARG A 135 -14.39 4.68 14.76
N LEU A 136 -13.76 4.64 13.60
CA LEU A 136 -12.46 3.99 13.45
C LEU A 136 -11.42 4.65 14.37
N ARG A 137 -11.35 5.97 14.39
CA ARG A 137 -10.44 6.70 15.28
C ARG A 137 -10.64 6.39 16.75
N ALA A 138 -11.91 6.31 17.20
CA ALA A 138 -12.26 5.97 18.57
C ALA A 138 -11.76 4.57 18.96
N ILE A 139 -11.86 3.59 18.04
CA ILE A 139 -11.38 2.24 18.31
C ILE A 139 -9.85 2.19 18.31
N LEU A 140 -9.21 2.75 17.27
CA LEU A 140 -7.76 2.66 17.11
C LEU A 140 -6.97 3.32 18.25
N GLN A 141 -7.52 4.37 18.88
CA GLN A 141 -6.83 5.06 19.97
C GLN A 141 -6.75 4.24 21.26
N GLU A 142 -7.67 3.31 21.47
CA GLU A 142 -7.69 2.44 22.65
C GLU A 142 -6.74 1.24 22.50
N GLN A 143 -6.27 0.95 21.28
CA GLN A 143 -5.39 -0.18 21.01
C GLN A 143 -3.93 0.14 21.37
N GLN A 144 -3.29 -0.77 22.08
CA GLN A 144 -1.94 -0.59 22.61
C GLN A 144 -0.90 -1.49 21.93
N ASN A 145 -1.36 -2.60 21.32
CA ASN A 145 -0.50 -3.63 20.77
C ASN A 145 -0.41 -3.58 19.22
N ILE A 146 -0.94 -2.54 18.60
CA ILE A 146 -0.95 -2.37 17.15
C ILE A 146 -0.14 -1.12 16.76
N ASN A 147 0.69 -1.26 15.75
CA ASN A 147 1.30 -0.11 15.08
C ASN A 147 0.58 0.11 13.75
N TYR A 148 0.03 1.28 13.55
CA TYR A 148 -0.67 1.62 12.31
C TYR A 148 0.23 2.38 11.35
N ILE A 149 0.14 2.02 10.05
CA ILE A 149 0.72 2.77 8.94
C ILE A 149 -0.41 3.11 7.98
N PHE A 150 -0.61 4.39 7.77
CA PHE A 150 -1.63 4.93 6.85
C PHE A 150 -0.92 5.41 5.58
N LEU A 151 -1.24 4.81 4.43
CA LEU A 151 -0.72 5.21 3.14
C LEU A 151 -1.81 5.92 2.35
N GLY A 152 -1.47 7.00 1.70
CA GLY A 152 -2.40 7.71 0.84
C GLY A 152 -1.72 8.34 -0.37
N SER A 153 -2.44 8.33 -1.49
CA SER A 153 -1.96 8.87 -2.77
C SER A 153 -2.59 10.22 -3.13
N GLN A 154 -3.68 10.60 -2.46
CA GLN A 154 -4.35 11.88 -2.65
C GLN A 154 -3.94 12.83 -1.53
N GLU A 155 -2.88 13.62 -1.76
CA GLU A 155 -2.28 14.51 -0.75
C GLU A 155 -3.30 15.44 -0.10
N SER A 156 -4.16 16.07 -0.89
CA SER A 156 -5.18 17.00 -0.37
C SER A 156 -6.16 16.33 0.59
N MET A 157 -6.59 15.09 0.30
CA MET A 157 -7.48 14.34 1.18
C MET A 157 -6.74 13.86 2.43
N MET A 158 -5.52 13.36 2.30
CA MET A 158 -4.71 12.92 3.43
C MET A 158 -4.40 14.10 4.38
N THR A 159 -4.08 15.27 3.84
CA THR A 159 -3.93 16.52 4.62
C THR A 159 -5.24 16.88 5.35
N GLN A 160 -6.39 16.75 4.70
CA GLN A 160 -7.68 16.98 5.37
C GLN A 160 -7.90 16.00 6.53
N ILE A 161 -7.50 14.75 6.38
CA ILE A 161 -7.68 13.70 7.40
C ILE A 161 -6.70 13.89 8.56
N PHE A 162 -5.41 14.14 8.33
CA PHE A 162 -4.37 14.07 9.35
C PHE A 162 -3.86 15.43 9.85
N GLU A 163 -4.06 16.52 9.11
CA GLU A 163 -3.55 17.84 9.48
C GLU A 163 -4.65 18.86 9.83
N ARG A 164 -5.89 18.60 9.44
CA ARG A 164 -6.99 19.53 9.76
C ARG A 164 -7.41 19.39 11.22
N LYS A 165 -7.36 20.49 12.01
CA LYS A 165 -7.67 20.50 13.46
C LYS A 165 -9.02 19.89 13.85
N LYS A 166 -10.01 19.93 12.95
CA LYS A 166 -11.36 19.38 13.20
C LYS A 166 -11.49 17.90 12.79
N SER A 167 -10.45 17.30 12.20
CA SER A 167 -10.47 15.91 11.80
C SER A 167 -10.28 14.98 13.00
N PRO A 168 -10.99 13.85 13.06
CA PRO A 168 -10.77 12.83 14.10
C PRO A 168 -9.33 12.32 14.15
N PHE A 169 -8.65 12.23 13.01
CA PHE A 169 -7.27 11.74 12.90
C PHE A 169 -6.20 12.82 13.04
N TYR A 170 -6.58 14.05 13.43
CA TYR A 170 -5.61 15.11 13.65
C TYR A 170 -4.50 14.67 14.61
N HIS A 171 -3.24 14.76 14.15
CA HIS A 171 -2.04 14.31 14.89
C HIS A 171 -2.08 12.85 15.39
N PHE A 172 -2.79 11.96 14.72
CA PHE A 172 -2.85 10.55 15.13
C PHE A 172 -1.59 9.74 14.78
N GLY A 173 -0.74 10.21 13.91
CA GLY A 173 0.51 9.57 13.53
C GLY A 173 1.56 10.58 13.10
N MET A 174 2.81 10.10 13.02
CA MET A 174 3.92 10.88 12.48
C MET A 174 3.74 11.01 10.96
N LEU A 175 3.60 12.24 10.50
CA LEU A 175 3.44 12.55 9.08
C LEU A 175 4.80 12.47 8.39
N MET A 176 4.85 11.75 7.28
CA MET A 176 6.02 11.61 6.42
C MET A 176 5.60 11.81 4.96
N HIS A 177 6.37 12.57 4.23
CA HIS A 177 6.22 12.70 2.79
C HIS A 177 7.28 11.85 2.09
N LEU A 178 6.85 11.07 1.10
CA LEU A 178 7.78 10.32 0.26
C LEU A 178 7.98 11.11 -1.03
N ASP A 179 9.17 11.68 -1.17
CA ASP A 179 9.60 12.40 -2.35
C ASP A 179 10.17 11.48 -3.42
N LYS A 180 10.63 12.07 -4.52
CA LYS A 180 11.37 11.37 -5.56
C LYS A 180 12.64 10.74 -4.98
N ILE A 181 13.11 9.67 -5.61
CA ILE A 181 14.41 9.08 -5.30
C ILE A 181 15.50 10.11 -5.63
N PRO A 182 16.48 10.36 -4.73
CA PRO A 182 17.58 11.27 -5.02
C PRO A 182 18.31 10.89 -6.32
N TYR A 183 18.70 11.90 -7.08
CA TYR A 183 19.31 11.72 -8.40
C TYR A 183 20.51 10.78 -8.36
N ASP A 184 21.43 11.01 -7.43
CA ASP A 184 22.69 10.24 -7.33
C ASP A 184 22.44 8.77 -6.96
N ASP A 185 21.51 8.51 -6.04
CA ASP A 185 21.12 7.15 -5.66
C ASP A 185 20.49 6.41 -6.84
N PHE A 186 19.64 7.10 -7.59
CA PHE A 186 18.98 6.54 -8.76
C PHE A 186 19.96 6.30 -9.91
N MET A 187 20.86 7.25 -10.14
CA MET A 187 21.96 7.16 -11.10
C MET A 187 22.82 5.91 -10.84
N GLN A 188 23.28 5.76 -9.60
CA GLN A 188 24.07 4.60 -9.20
C GLN A 188 23.28 3.30 -9.40
N TYR A 189 22.02 3.27 -9.01
CA TYR A 189 21.16 2.09 -9.13
C TYR A 189 20.98 1.64 -10.58
N ILE A 190 20.71 2.59 -11.50
CA ILE A 190 20.49 2.29 -12.93
C ILE A 190 21.80 1.85 -13.56
N THR A 191 22.89 2.63 -13.38
CA THR A 191 24.21 2.33 -13.95
C THR A 191 24.65 0.90 -13.65
N GLN A 192 24.51 0.45 -12.40
CA GLN A 192 24.92 -0.89 -11.98
C GLN A 192 24.07 -2.03 -12.58
N ARG A 193 22.91 -1.73 -13.14
CA ARG A 193 21.95 -2.73 -13.66
C ARG A 193 21.85 -2.77 -15.18
N LEU A 194 22.34 -1.77 -15.86
CA LEU A 194 22.41 -1.81 -17.33
C LEU A 194 23.38 -2.92 -17.77
N PRO A 195 23.03 -3.70 -18.82
CA PRO A 195 23.84 -4.83 -19.30
C PRO A 195 25.04 -4.33 -20.15
N LEU A 196 25.80 -3.39 -19.62
CA LEU A 196 26.95 -2.77 -20.29
C LEU A 196 28.22 -3.00 -19.48
N LYS A 197 29.33 -3.29 -20.20
CA LYS A 197 30.66 -3.39 -19.59
C LYS A 197 31.36 -2.03 -19.47
N ASP A 198 30.96 -1.08 -20.31
CA ASP A 198 31.49 0.29 -20.34
C ASP A 198 30.70 1.14 -19.32
N ASP A 199 31.36 1.46 -18.22
CA ASP A 199 30.78 2.24 -17.11
C ASP A 199 30.44 3.69 -17.55
N THR A 200 31.22 4.27 -18.46
CA THR A 200 30.98 5.62 -19.00
C THR A 200 29.68 5.64 -19.79
N LYS A 201 29.54 4.70 -20.74
CA LYS A 201 28.34 4.57 -21.55
C LYS A 201 27.10 4.25 -20.69
N ALA A 202 27.25 3.41 -19.64
CA ALA A 202 26.17 3.11 -18.73
C ALA A 202 25.73 4.35 -17.95
N LYS A 203 26.67 5.21 -17.53
CA LYS A 203 26.36 6.49 -16.86
C LYS A 203 25.66 7.48 -17.77
N ASP A 204 26.12 7.61 -19.03
CA ASP A 204 25.48 8.50 -19.99
C ASP A 204 24.02 8.09 -20.24
N ILE A 205 23.77 6.82 -20.48
CA ILE A 205 22.41 6.30 -20.65
C ILE A 205 21.57 6.49 -19.38
N ALA A 206 22.12 6.20 -18.19
CA ALA A 206 21.41 6.40 -16.93
C ALA A 206 21.04 7.88 -16.70
N LYS A 207 21.94 8.80 -17.07
CA LYS A 207 21.69 10.23 -17.05
C LYS A 207 20.53 10.61 -17.97
N ASP A 208 20.55 10.16 -19.23
CA ASP A 208 19.51 10.47 -20.21
C ASP A 208 18.14 9.94 -19.76
N ILE A 209 18.10 8.75 -19.14
CA ILE A 209 16.87 8.21 -18.51
C ILE A 209 16.36 9.14 -17.41
N LEU A 210 17.23 9.58 -16.50
CA LEU A 210 16.84 10.40 -15.36
C LEU A 210 16.43 11.80 -15.77
N ASP A 211 17.12 12.40 -16.73
CA ASP A 211 16.80 13.72 -17.28
C ASP A 211 15.45 13.68 -18.03
N THR A 212 15.18 12.62 -18.80
CA THR A 212 13.91 12.42 -19.51
C THR A 212 12.74 12.25 -18.54
N THR A 213 12.92 11.48 -17.47
CA THR A 213 11.83 11.13 -16.53
C THR A 213 11.73 12.06 -15.32
N LEU A 214 12.64 13.02 -15.20
CA LEU A 214 12.75 13.93 -14.05
C LEU A 214 12.78 13.18 -12.71
N CYS A 215 13.44 12.03 -12.68
CA CYS A 215 13.54 11.14 -11.52
C CYS A 215 12.17 10.66 -10.97
N HIS A 216 11.11 10.65 -11.77
CA HIS A 216 9.82 10.13 -11.34
C HIS A 216 9.91 8.59 -11.20
N PRO A 217 9.73 7.99 -10.00
CA PRO A 217 10.07 6.59 -9.75
C PRO A 217 9.46 5.60 -10.75
N TYR A 218 8.20 5.75 -11.07
CA TYR A 218 7.48 4.87 -11.99
C TYR A 218 7.97 5.00 -13.44
N PHE A 219 8.07 6.23 -13.94
CA PHE A 219 8.49 6.45 -15.33
C PHE A 219 9.97 6.10 -15.53
N THR A 220 10.81 6.39 -14.54
CA THR A 220 12.21 5.99 -14.56
C THR A 220 12.36 4.47 -14.62
N GLN A 221 11.59 3.74 -13.82
CA GLN A 221 11.62 2.29 -13.84
C GLN A 221 11.16 1.73 -15.18
N GLN A 222 10.07 2.26 -15.76
CA GLN A 222 9.60 1.82 -17.07
C GLN A 222 10.62 2.07 -18.17
N LEU A 223 11.17 3.29 -18.24
CA LEU A 223 12.15 3.65 -19.26
C LEU A 223 13.45 2.86 -19.12
N ALA A 224 13.93 2.69 -17.88
CA ALA A 224 15.13 1.88 -17.63
C ALA A 224 14.91 0.40 -17.99
N SER A 225 13.73 -0.16 -17.75
CA SER A 225 13.38 -1.52 -18.17
C SER A 225 13.37 -1.66 -19.68
N GLN A 226 12.76 -0.72 -20.40
CA GLN A 226 12.70 -0.72 -21.85
C GLN A 226 14.11 -0.57 -22.47
N VAL A 227 14.93 0.32 -21.93
CA VAL A 227 16.34 0.48 -22.34
C VAL A 227 17.13 -0.80 -22.11
N TRP A 228 16.91 -1.46 -20.97
CA TRP A 228 17.55 -2.74 -20.65
C TRP A 228 17.18 -3.84 -21.66
N GLU A 229 15.91 -3.93 -22.04
CA GLU A 229 15.41 -4.88 -23.06
C GLU A 229 16.06 -4.62 -24.43
N ILE A 230 16.10 -3.35 -24.88
CA ILE A 230 16.75 -2.97 -26.14
C ILE A 230 18.24 -3.35 -26.13
N LEU A 231 18.94 -3.02 -25.05
CA LEU A 231 20.36 -3.35 -24.90
C LEU A 231 20.64 -4.85 -24.88
N THR A 232 19.69 -5.66 -24.41
CA THR A 232 19.87 -7.11 -24.25
C THR A 232 19.47 -7.88 -25.51
N TYR A 233 18.42 -7.46 -26.21
CA TYR A 233 17.77 -8.27 -27.24
C TYR A 233 17.72 -7.63 -28.63
N SER A 234 18.20 -6.38 -28.79
CA SER A 234 18.18 -5.73 -30.09
C SER A 234 19.57 -5.27 -30.53
N ASP A 235 19.72 -5.08 -31.86
CA ASP A 235 20.95 -4.56 -32.47
C ASP A 235 20.95 -3.03 -32.63
N VAL A 236 20.04 -2.32 -31.94
CA VAL A 236 19.95 -0.87 -31.97
C VAL A 236 21.22 -0.24 -31.37
N LYS A 237 21.90 0.59 -32.14
CA LYS A 237 23.16 1.24 -31.74
C LYS A 237 23.06 2.74 -31.53
N GLU A 238 21.98 3.36 -32.01
CA GLU A 238 21.78 4.81 -31.98
C GLU A 238 20.64 5.16 -31.00
N ASP A 239 20.87 6.23 -30.23
CA ASP A 239 19.91 6.90 -29.36
C ASP A 239 18.89 5.95 -28.65
N ILE A 240 19.44 4.99 -27.92
CA ILE A 240 18.67 3.89 -27.29
C ILE A 240 17.53 4.44 -26.40
N VAL A 241 17.79 5.54 -25.68
CA VAL A 241 16.79 6.14 -24.78
C VAL A 241 15.63 6.73 -25.59
N LYS A 242 15.91 7.38 -26.70
CA LYS A 242 14.89 7.91 -27.60
C LYS A 242 14.01 6.79 -28.18
N VAL A 243 14.63 5.73 -28.68
CA VAL A 243 13.91 4.56 -29.19
C VAL A 243 13.02 3.94 -28.09
N ALA A 244 13.54 3.82 -26.88
CA ALA A 244 12.77 3.32 -25.74
C ALA A 244 11.55 4.21 -25.40
N VAL A 245 11.72 5.54 -25.45
CA VAL A 245 10.63 6.51 -25.25
C VAL A 245 9.57 6.35 -26.33
N GLU A 246 9.96 6.26 -27.60
CA GLU A 246 9.03 6.07 -28.71
C GLU A 246 8.23 4.79 -28.57
N GLN A 247 8.88 3.67 -28.22
CA GLN A 247 8.20 2.39 -27.97
C GLN A 247 7.22 2.47 -26.80
N LEU A 248 7.62 3.07 -25.68
CA LEU A 248 6.74 3.26 -24.54
C LEU A 248 5.56 4.18 -24.86
N THR A 249 5.77 5.22 -25.66
CA THR A 249 4.69 6.12 -26.08
C THR A 249 3.65 5.37 -26.89
N ILE A 250 4.04 4.51 -27.82
CA ILE A 250 3.11 3.68 -28.62
C ILE A 250 2.33 2.74 -27.70
N ILE A 251 2.98 2.12 -26.72
CA ILE A 251 2.32 1.22 -25.77
C ILE A 251 1.29 1.96 -24.92
N HIS A 252 1.60 3.18 -24.50
CA HIS A 252 0.72 3.98 -23.63
C HIS A 252 -0.30 4.82 -24.39
N ASP A 253 -0.12 5.06 -25.68
CA ASP A 253 -1.08 5.81 -26.51
C ASP A 253 -2.45 5.11 -26.53
N LEU A 254 -2.45 3.78 -26.55
CA LEU A 254 -3.68 2.98 -26.41
C LEU A 254 -4.38 3.17 -25.05
N ASP A 255 -3.63 3.45 -24.00
CA ASP A 255 -4.19 3.74 -22.69
C ASP A 255 -4.70 5.19 -22.60
N PHE A 256 -4.03 6.14 -23.26
CA PHE A 256 -4.48 7.52 -23.38
C PHE A 256 -5.75 7.64 -24.24
N GLU A 257 -5.84 6.96 -25.38
CA GLU A 257 -7.05 6.95 -26.20
C GLU A 257 -8.27 6.43 -25.42
N ARG A 258 -8.10 5.38 -24.60
CA ARG A 258 -9.17 4.87 -23.73
C ARG A 258 -9.61 5.85 -22.66
N LEU A 259 -8.72 6.71 -22.16
CA LEU A 259 -9.04 7.74 -21.19
C LEU A 259 -9.80 8.94 -21.80
N TRP A 260 -9.65 9.17 -23.12
CA TRP A 260 -10.36 10.24 -23.84
C TRP A 260 -11.72 9.80 -24.39
N MET A 261 -11.98 8.49 -24.46
CA MET A 261 -13.24 7.91 -24.96
C MET A 261 -14.28 7.63 -23.85
N ASN A 262 -13.94 7.80 -22.60
CA ASN A 262 -14.82 7.68 -21.43
C ASN A 262 -15.02 9.06 -20.75
#